data_d057147663ac509ed40609c15df3b7c7
#
_entry.id   d057147663ac509ed40609c15df3b7c7
#
_cell.length_a   1.000
_cell.length_b   1.000
_cell.length_c   1.000
_cell.angle_alpha   90.00
_cell.angle_beta   90.00
_cell.angle_gamma   90.00
#
_symmetry.space_group_name_H-M   'P 1'
#
loop_
_entity.id
_entity.type
_entity.pdbx_description
1 polymer ?
#
loop_
_entity_poly.entity_id
_entity_poly.type
_entity_poly.pdbx_seq_one_letter_code
_entity_poly.pdbx_strand_id
1 'polypeptide(L)'
;MVENVKVKKPKVAWGITGAGDKIAEIVEVMKDLKKQSEDKVEIDVFISKAADTMLKFYRLEDEIKKNFPKVMVEINANSPFLAAWLQSGKYEFLLIAPASSNTVAKIVNSISDTMLTNAAIMSLKAFRPVYILPTDYKESVVSTILPNGKEMKLRVRKEEADQVRKLEATEDVHVLESPQKMKETFLDWLKTLQS
;
A
#
# COMPACT_ATOMS: atom_id res chain seq x y z
N MET A 1 -40.79 -9.47 -11.13
CA MET A 1 -39.75 -8.44 -11.35
C MET A 1 -38.47 -9.00 -10.75
N VAL A 2 -37.49 -9.36 -11.56
CA VAL A 2 -36.19 -9.84 -11.07
C VAL A 2 -35.41 -8.57 -10.68
N GLU A 3 -35.23 -8.32 -9.39
CA GLU A 3 -34.34 -7.26 -8.92
C GLU A 3 -32.94 -7.54 -9.47
N ASN A 4 -32.45 -6.62 -10.29
CA ASN A 4 -31.05 -6.59 -10.70
C ASN A 4 -30.18 -6.35 -9.45
N VAL A 5 -29.77 -7.41 -8.78
CA VAL A 5 -28.74 -7.34 -7.74
C VAL A 5 -27.47 -6.87 -8.43
N LYS A 6 -27.18 -5.57 -8.33
CA LYS A 6 -25.87 -5.03 -8.74
C LYS A 6 -24.80 -5.77 -7.94
N VAL A 7 -24.12 -6.71 -8.55
CA VAL A 7 -22.96 -7.37 -7.96
C VAL A 7 -21.96 -6.27 -7.57
N LYS A 8 -21.73 -6.12 -6.27
CA LYS A 8 -20.85 -5.09 -5.74
C LYS A 8 -19.42 -5.43 -6.16
N LYS A 9 -18.74 -4.53 -6.87
CA LYS A 9 -17.35 -4.71 -7.27
C LYS A 9 -16.48 -4.90 -6.03
N PRO A 10 -15.56 -5.90 -6.01
CA PRO A 10 -14.58 -6.03 -4.96
C PRO A 10 -13.73 -4.75 -4.85
N LYS A 11 -13.26 -4.46 -3.64
CA LYS A 11 -12.50 -3.25 -3.35
C LYS A 11 -11.14 -3.58 -2.78
N VAL A 12 -10.13 -2.83 -3.20
CA VAL A 12 -8.78 -2.89 -2.66
C VAL A 12 -8.46 -1.57 -1.96
N ALA A 13 -7.86 -1.66 -0.77
CA ALA A 13 -7.31 -0.50 -0.07
C ALA A 13 -5.83 -0.36 -0.41
N TRP A 14 -5.45 0.76 -1.03
CA TRP A 14 -4.05 1.09 -1.30
C TRP A 14 -3.56 2.14 -0.31
N GLY A 15 -2.64 1.75 0.58
CA GLY A 15 -1.99 2.59 1.56
C GLY A 15 -0.65 3.15 1.07
N ILE A 16 -0.43 4.45 1.22
CA ILE A 16 0.83 5.13 0.87
C ILE A 16 1.46 5.68 2.14
N THR A 17 2.72 5.29 2.41
CA THR A 17 3.51 5.82 3.52
C THR A 17 4.46 6.93 3.08
N GLY A 18 5.15 7.57 4.02
CA GLY A 18 6.05 8.70 3.77
C GLY A 18 7.40 8.34 3.11
N ALA A 19 7.48 7.27 2.34
CA ALA A 19 8.69 6.85 1.65
C ALA A 19 8.69 7.38 0.21
N GLY A 20 9.75 8.11 -0.18
CA GLY A 20 9.88 8.69 -1.52
C GLY A 20 10.52 7.76 -2.55
N ASP A 21 11.22 6.70 -2.11
CA ASP A 21 11.86 5.76 -3.04
C ASP A 21 10.81 5.03 -3.89
N LYS A 22 11.04 4.96 -5.19
CA LYS A 22 10.15 4.32 -6.19
C LYS A 22 8.71 4.84 -6.22
N ILE A 23 8.37 5.92 -5.50
CA ILE A 23 6.98 6.38 -5.41
C ILE A 23 6.38 6.72 -6.78
N ALA A 24 7.14 7.37 -7.67
CA ALA A 24 6.68 7.70 -9.02
C ALA A 24 6.38 6.43 -9.84
N GLU A 25 7.28 5.44 -9.79
CA GLU A 25 7.08 4.13 -10.45
C GLU A 25 5.86 3.38 -9.89
N ILE A 26 5.69 3.38 -8.56
CA ILE A 26 4.54 2.76 -7.90
C ILE A 26 3.24 3.43 -8.35
N VAL A 27 3.18 4.76 -8.41
CA VAL A 27 2.00 5.49 -8.88
C VAL A 27 1.66 5.12 -10.32
N GLU A 28 2.65 5.04 -11.23
CA GLU A 28 2.42 4.61 -12.61
C GLU A 28 1.88 3.17 -12.68
N VAL A 29 2.46 2.24 -11.93
CA VAL A 29 1.98 0.86 -11.85
C VAL A 29 0.53 0.81 -11.36
N MET A 30 0.19 1.57 -10.32
CA MET A 30 -1.17 1.59 -9.77
C MET A 30 -2.20 2.21 -10.72
N LYS A 31 -1.81 3.23 -11.50
CA LYS A 31 -2.65 3.79 -12.58
C LYS A 31 -2.93 2.75 -13.66
N ASP A 32 -1.89 2.02 -14.06
CA ASP A 32 -2.02 0.95 -15.06
C ASP A 32 -2.89 -0.19 -14.54
N LEU A 33 -2.70 -0.64 -13.30
CA LEU A 33 -3.55 -1.63 -12.65
C LEU A 33 -5.01 -1.19 -12.57
N LYS A 34 -5.25 0.07 -12.18
CA LYS A 34 -6.61 0.62 -12.17
C LYS A 34 -7.25 0.57 -13.55
N LYS A 35 -6.51 0.97 -14.61
CA LYS A 35 -7.01 0.93 -15.98
C LYS A 35 -7.33 -0.51 -16.44
N GLN A 36 -6.49 -1.47 -16.10
CA GLN A 36 -6.70 -2.89 -16.46
C GLN A 36 -7.84 -3.55 -15.67
N SER A 37 -8.18 -3.01 -14.48
CA SER A 37 -9.19 -3.56 -13.58
C SER A 37 -10.48 -2.73 -13.48
N GLU A 38 -10.63 -1.66 -14.26
CA GLU A 38 -11.66 -0.61 -14.09
C GLU A 38 -13.09 -1.13 -14.00
N ASP A 39 -13.41 -2.16 -14.77
CA ASP A 39 -14.73 -2.78 -14.76
C ASP A 39 -14.92 -3.84 -13.67
N LYS A 40 -13.87 -4.26 -12.98
CA LYS A 40 -13.87 -5.42 -12.09
C LYS A 40 -13.61 -5.05 -10.63
N VAL A 41 -12.75 -4.07 -10.36
CA VAL A 41 -12.27 -3.73 -9.02
C VAL A 41 -12.28 -2.23 -8.80
N GLU A 42 -12.62 -1.81 -7.59
CA GLU A 42 -12.42 -0.43 -7.12
C GLU A 42 -11.16 -0.34 -6.25
N ILE A 43 -10.32 0.68 -6.51
CA ILE A 43 -9.13 0.96 -5.70
C ILE A 43 -9.34 2.28 -4.95
N ASP A 44 -9.44 2.21 -3.63
CA ASP A 44 -9.51 3.37 -2.73
C ASP A 44 -8.11 3.65 -2.15
N VAL A 45 -7.68 4.90 -2.14
CA VAL A 45 -6.34 5.32 -1.71
C VAL A 45 -6.36 5.90 -0.31
N PHE A 46 -5.42 5.46 0.53
CA PHE A 46 -5.25 5.88 1.92
C PHE A 46 -3.84 6.43 2.14
N ILE A 47 -3.74 7.70 2.45
CA ILE A 47 -2.49 8.44 2.54
C ILE A 47 -2.17 8.70 4.01
N SER A 48 -1.01 8.24 4.50
CA SER A 48 -0.53 8.60 5.84
C SER A 48 -0.20 10.09 5.93
N LYS A 49 -0.19 10.67 7.13
CA LYS A 49 0.23 12.08 7.33
C LYS A 49 1.60 12.37 6.72
N ALA A 50 2.55 11.46 6.89
CA ALA A 50 3.88 11.62 6.32
C ALA A 50 3.85 11.54 4.78
N ALA A 51 3.00 10.67 4.21
CA ALA A 51 2.84 10.56 2.77
C ALA A 51 2.17 11.80 2.16
N ASP A 52 1.22 12.44 2.85
CA ASP A 52 0.59 13.67 2.37
C ASP A 52 1.64 14.78 2.13
N THR A 53 2.57 14.93 3.06
CA THR A 53 3.69 15.88 2.91
C THR A 53 4.64 15.45 1.79
N MET A 54 4.99 14.17 1.73
CA MET A 54 5.90 13.62 0.74
C MET A 54 5.34 13.74 -0.69
N LEU A 55 4.07 13.40 -0.90
CA LEU A 55 3.43 13.47 -2.22
C LEU A 55 3.38 14.90 -2.78
N LYS A 56 3.14 15.89 -1.93
CA LYS A 56 3.23 17.32 -2.31
C LYS A 56 4.65 17.69 -2.73
N PHE A 57 5.65 17.22 -1.99
CA PHE A 57 7.06 17.47 -2.30
C PHE A 57 7.47 16.86 -3.64
N TYR A 58 6.99 15.65 -3.98
CA TYR A 58 7.20 14.98 -5.27
C TYR A 58 6.22 15.43 -6.37
N ARG A 59 5.26 16.32 -6.08
CA ARG A 59 4.21 16.81 -7.00
C ARG A 59 3.33 15.69 -7.58
N LEU A 60 3.08 14.65 -6.79
CA LEU A 60 2.25 13.50 -7.18
C LEU A 60 0.82 13.54 -6.62
N GLU A 61 0.53 14.48 -5.72
CA GLU A 61 -0.78 14.57 -5.05
C GLU A 61 -1.94 14.73 -6.04
N ASP A 62 -1.80 15.70 -6.97
CA ASP A 62 -2.85 15.99 -7.97
C ASP A 62 -3.03 14.82 -8.94
N GLU A 63 -1.94 14.15 -9.29
CA GLU A 63 -1.98 12.97 -10.16
C GLU A 63 -2.76 11.83 -9.52
N ILE A 64 -2.52 11.55 -8.24
CA ILE A 64 -3.26 10.52 -7.49
C ILE A 64 -4.74 10.90 -7.41
N LYS A 65 -5.08 12.14 -7.04
CA LYS A 65 -6.46 12.61 -6.93
C LYS A 65 -7.22 12.57 -8.26
N LYS A 66 -6.53 12.86 -9.38
CA LYS A 66 -7.11 12.79 -10.72
C LYS A 66 -7.42 11.35 -11.15
N ASN A 67 -6.55 10.41 -10.80
CA ASN A 67 -6.65 9.03 -11.27
C ASN A 67 -7.48 8.13 -10.34
N PHE A 68 -7.57 8.44 -9.05
CA PHE A 68 -8.29 7.62 -8.08
C PHE A 68 -9.47 8.41 -7.49
N PRO A 69 -10.72 7.91 -7.64
CA PRO A 69 -11.93 8.68 -7.28
C PRO A 69 -12.07 8.88 -5.78
N LYS A 70 -11.41 8.04 -4.99
CA LYS A 70 -11.49 8.09 -3.54
C LYS A 70 -10.09 8.07 -2.92
N VAL A 71 -9.68 9.23 -2.43
CA VAL A 71 -8.41 9.47 -1.76
C VAL A 71 -8.69 10.01 -0.36
N MET A 72 -8.19 9.35 0.65
CA MET A 72 -8.40 9.71 2.05
C MET A 72 -7.07 9.88 2.76
N VAL A 73 -6.92 11.00 3.45
CA VAL A 73 -5.73 11.31 4.25
C VAL A 73 -5.98 10.97 5.71
N GLU A 74 -4.98 10.42 6.37
CA GLU A 74 -4.98 10.09 7.79
C GLU A 74 -5.24 11.32 8.66
N ILE A 75 -6.24 11.22 9.53
CA ILE A 75 -6.49 12.18 10.62
C ILE A 75 -5.82 11.68 11.91
N ASN A 76 -6.01 10.41 12.21
CA ASN A 76 -5.37 9.68 13.32
C ASN A 76 -5.41 8.16 13.03
N ALA A 77 -4.91 7.34 13.95
CA ALA A 77 -4.84 5.89 13.77
C ALA A 77 -6.19 5.21 13.47
N ASN A 78 -7.31 5.81 13.84
CA ASN A 78 -8.66 5.28 13.64
C ASN A 78 -9.48 6.02 12.59
N SER A 79 -8.97 7.12 12.03
CA SER A 79 -9.72 7.95 11.08
C SER A 79 -8.86 8.33 9.87
N PRO A 80 -9.31 8.01 8.66
CA PRO A 80 -10.52 7.26 8.27
C PRO A 80 -10.61 5.86 8.89
N PHE A 81 -11.82 5.29 8.98
CA PHE A 81 -12.09 3.99 9.63
C PHE A 81 -11.58 2.78 8.82
N LEU A 82 -10.37 2.87 8.26
CA LEU A 82 -9.80 1.85 7.38
C LEU A 82 -9.71 0.49 8.07
N ALA A 83 -9.25 0.44 9.31
CA ALA A 83 -9.14 -0.79 10.09
C ALA A 83 -10.50 -1.50 10.23
N ALA A 84 -11.54 -0.78 10.62
CA ALA A 84 -12.90 -1.33 10.74
C ALA A 84 -13.47 -1.77 9.38
N TRP A 85 -13.17 -1.06 8.30
CA TRP A 85 -13.62 -1.44 6.97
C TRP A 85 -12.93 -2.70 6.44
N LEU A 86 -11.67 -2.93 6.77
CA LEU A 86 -10.97 -4.19 6.46
C LEU A 86 -11.53 -5.34 7.28
N GLN A 87 -11.73 -5.15 8.58
CA GLN A 87 -12.33 -6.17 9.46
C GLN A 87 -13.74 -6.59 9.01
N SER A 88 -14.56 -5.64 8.53
CA SER A 88 -15.92 -5.93 8.04
C SER A 88 -15.96 -6.51 6.63
N GLY A 89 -14.80 -6.73 5.99
CA GLY A 89 -14.75 -7.26 4.62
C GLY A 89 -15.18 -6.27 3.54
N LYS A 90 -15.10 -4.97 3.80
CA LYS A 90 -15.35 -3.94 2.77
C LYS A 90 -14.26 -3.91 1.71
N TYR A 91 -13.04 -4.30 2.07
CA TYR A 91 -11.90 -4.47 1.16
C TYR A 91 -11.43 -5.91 1.19
N GLU A 92 -11.02 -6.41 0.04
CA GLU A 92 -10.49 -7.77 -0.11
C GLU A 92 -9.13 -7.92 0.57
N PHE A 93 -8.29 -6.91 0.44
CA PHE A 93 -6.99 -6.83 1.08
C PHE A 93 -6.52 -5.37 1.25
N LEU A 94 -5.46 -5.22 2.04
CA LEU A 94 -4.69 -3.99 2.17
C LEU A 94 -3.37 -4.13 1.40
N LEU A 95 -3.09 -3.20 0.48
CA LEU A 95 -1.80 -3.04 -0.17
C LEU A 95 -1.11 -1.80 0.40
N ILE A 96 0.06 -1.93 1.03
CA ILE A 96 0.89 -0.80 1.48
C ILE A 96 2.09 -0.67 0.53
N ALA A 97 2.04 0.32 -0.33
CA ALA A 97 3.05 0.57 -1.36
C ALA A 97 3.20 2.08 -1.66
N PRO A 98 4.36 2.69 -1.40
CA PRO A 98 5.50 2.13 -0.69
C PRO A 98 5.29 2.01 0.82
N ALA A 99 5.98 1.07 1.46
CA ALA A 99 6.06 0.96 2.89
C ALA A 99 7.45 1.41 3.41
N SER A 100 7.49 2.48 4.20
CA SER A 100 8.73 2.92 4.83
C SER A 100 9.23 1.90 5.87
N SER A 101 10.54 1.86 6.12
CA SER A 101 11.13 1.01 7.15
C SER A 101 10.50 1.20 8.53
N ASN A 102 10.11 2.45 8.87
CA ASN A 102 9.38 2.73 10.10
C ASN A 102 8.01 2.03 10.14
N THR A 103 7.28 2.01 9.02
CA THR A 103 5.98 1.30 8.91
C THR A 103 6.18 -0.20 9.03
N VAL A 104 7.17 -0.76 8.34
CA VAL A 104 7.53 -2.19 8.43
C VAL A 104 7.87 -2.57 9.88
N ALA A 105 8.77 -1.82 10.52
CA ALA A 105 9.17 -2.07 11.91
C ALA A 105 7.98 -2.00 12.89
N LYS A 106 7.07 -1.05 12.70
CA LYS A 106 5.86 -0.94 13.53
C LYS A 106 4.93 -2.14 13.36
N ILE A 107 4.67 -2.57 12.14
CA ILE A 107 3.79 -3.73 11.88
C ILE A 107 4.39 -4.99 12.51
N VAL A 108 5.68 -5.25 12.30
CA VAL A 108 6.39 -6.40 12.88
C VAL A 108 6.33 -6.42 14.41
N ASN A 109 6.38 -5.26 15.05
CA ASN A 109 6.32 -5.14 16.51
C ASN A 109 4.90 -4.86 17.04
N SER A 110 3.86 -5.03 16.21
CA SER A 110 2.45 -4.83 16.57
C SER A 110 2.12 -3.42 17.09
N ILE A 111 2.81 -2.39 16.58
CA ILE A 111 2.59 -0.99 16.94
C ILE A 111 1.54 -0.38 16.02
N SER A 112 0.35 -0.07 16.54
CA SER A 112 -0.85 0.37 15.81
C SER A 112 -1.13 1.87 15.98
N ASP A 113 -0.11 2.73 15.93
CA ASP A 113 -0.20 4.15 16.25
C ASP A 113 -0.49 5.07 15.05
N THR A 114 -0.56 4.50 13.84
CA THR A 114 -0.95 5.20 12.62
C THR A 114 -2.10 4.48 11.91
N MET A 115 -2.82 5.19 11.02
CA MET A 115 -3.91 4.59 10.25
C MET A 115 -3.50 3.31 9.52
N LEU A 116 -2.36 3.32 8.83
CA LEU A 116 -1.92 2.17 8.03
C LEU A 116 -1.39 1.02 8.89
N THR A 117 -0.66 1.30 9.98
CA THR A 117 -0.21 0.24 10.89
C THR A 117 -1.36 -0.38 11.66
N ASN A 118 -2.32 0.42 12.11
CA ASN A 118 -3.55 -0.09 12.73
C ASN A 118 -4.36 -0.92 11.73
N ALA A 119 -4.54 -0.43 10.50
CA ALA A 119 -5.24 -1.16 9.45
C ALA A 119 -4.58 -2.50 9.13
N ALA A 120 -3.26 -2.56 9.02
CA ALA A 120 -2.52 -3.80 8.76
C ALA A 120 -2.75 -4.82 9.89
N ILE A 121 -2.52 -4.43 11.14
CA ILE A 121 -2.68 -5.34 12.29
C ILE A 121 -4.13 -5.81 12.44
N MET A 122 -5.11 -4.92 12.24
CA MET A 122 -6.52 -5.29 12.34
C MET A 122 -7.00 -6.11 11.13
N SER A 123 -6.38 -5.95 9.94
CA SER A 123 -6.57 -6.86 8.80
C SER A 123 -6.17 -8.29 9.15
N LEU A 124 -4.94 -8.47 9.64
CA LEU A 124 -4.40 -9.79 10.01
C LEU A 124 -5.27 -10.48 11.07
N LYS A 125 -5.75 -9.73 12.09
CA LYS A 125 -6.69 -10.26 13.09
C LYS A 125 -8.03 -10.70 12.50
N ALA A 126 -8.39 -10.21 11.32
CA ALA A 126 -9.63 -10.55 10.61
C ALA A 126 -9.39 -11.50 9.43
N PHE A 127 -8.22 -12.17 9.37
CA PHE A 127 -7.85 -13.09 8.30
C PHE A 127 -7.92 -12.44 6.91
N ARG A 128 -7.54 -11.15 6.84
CA ARG A 128 -7.47 -10.39 5.59
C ARG A 128 -6.03 -10.18 5.18
N PRO A 129 -5.64 -10.58 3.96
CA PRO A 129 -4.24 -10.49 3.54
C PRO A 129 -3.75 -9.04 3.46
N VAL A 130 -2.48 -8.85 3.80
CA VAL A 130 -1.78 -7.59 3.73
C VAL A 130 -0.58 -7.73 2.78
N TYR A 131 -0.61 -7.01 1.69
CA TYR A 131 0.49 -6.92 0.73
C TYR A 131 1.33 -5.70 1.06
N ILE A 132 2.64 -5.87 1.17
CA ILE A 132 3.55 -4.80 1.57
C ILE A 132 4.73 -4.72 0.61
N LEU A 133 4.97 -3.53 0.05
CA LEU A 133 6.16 -3.22 -0.75
C LEU A 133 7.10 -2.33 0.08
N PRO A 134 8.08 -2.93 0.80
CA PRO A 134 9.03 -2.18 1.57
C PRO A 134 10.04 -1.47 0.68
N THR A 135 10.44 -0.24 1.04
CA THR A 135 11.53 0.47 0.36
C THR A 135 12.90 -0.13 0.66
N ASP A 136 13.06 -0.66 1.87
CA ASP A 136 14.33 -1.20 2.38
C ASP A 136 14.29 -2.73 2.43
N TYR A 137 14.10 -3.37 1.25
CA TYR A 137 13.86 -4.81 1.14
C TYR A 137 15.03 -5.68 1.61
N LYS A 138 16.25 -5.32 1.21
CA LYS A 138 17.48 -6.04 1.60
C LYS A 138 18.66 -5.10 1.80
N GLU A 139 19.59 -5.52 2.63
CA GLU A 139 20.84 -4.78 2.88
C GLU A 139 21.55 -4.41 1.57
N SER A 140 21.74 -3.11 1.36
CA SER A 140 22.31 -2.58 0.12
C SER A 140 22.65 -1.08 0.27
N VAL A 141 23.19 -0.51 -0.80
CA VAL A 141 23.24 0.94 -1.01
C VAL A 141 22.32 1.24 -2.19
N VAL A 142 21.30 2.06 -1.96
CA VAL A 142 20.35 2.49 -2.99
C VAL A 142 20.60 3.95 -3.36
N SER A 143 20.40 4.28 -4.63
CA SER A 143 20.38 5.66 -5.11
C SER A 143 18.94 6.08 -5.31
N THR A 144 18.53 7.17 -4.68
CA THR A 144 17.22 7.78 -4.88
C THR A 144 17.37 9.17 -5.46
N ILE A 145 16.43 9.58 -6.30
CA ILE A 145 16.41 10.93 -6.90
C ILE A 145 15.49 11.80 -6.04
N LEU A 146 16.06 12.86 -5.49
CA LEU A 146 15.33 13.86 -4.76
C LEU A 146 14.46 14.72 -5.73
N PRO A 147 13.39 15.38 -5.24
CA PRO A 147 12.53 16.23 -6.07
C PRO A 147 13.26 17.38 -6.77
N ASN A 148 14.42 17.80 -6.27
CA ASN A 148 15.28 18.78 -6.90
C ASN A 148 16.22 18.20 -7.98
N GLY A 149 16.07 16.91 -8.33
CA GLY A 149 16.86 16.19 -9.32
C GLY A 149 18.21 15.68 -8.81
N LYS A 150 18.60 15.95 -7.57
CA LYS A 150 19.87 15.46 -7.03
C LYS A 150 19.77 13.98 -6.65
N GLU A 151 20.81 13.25 -7.01
CA GLU A 151 20.98 11.87 -6.53
C GLU A 151 21.44 11.86 -5.06
N MET A 152 20.83 11.00 -4.27
CA MET A 152 21.22 10.74 -2.89
C MET A 152 21.42 9.25 -2.68
N LYS A 153 22.56 8.85 -2.11
CA LYS A 153 22.85 7.46 -1.75
C LYS A 153 22.44 7.23 -0.30
N LEU A 154 21.64 6.20 -0.10
CA LEU A 154 21.18 5.75 1.21
C LEU A 154 21.61 4.30 1.44
N ARG A 155 22.02 3.99 2.63
CA ARG A 155 22.28 2.61 3.03
C ARG A 155 21.02 2.00 3.67
N VAL A 156 20.57 0.90 3.11
CA VAL A 156 19.65 0.00 3.78
C VAL A 156 20.46 -0.81 4.77
N ARG A 157 20.24 -0.61 6.06
CA ARG A 157 20.97 -1.28 7.13
C ARG A 157 20.44 -2.71 7.32
N LYS A 158 21.24 -3.53 8.00
CA LYS A 158 20.85 -4.89 8.36
C LYS A 158 19.55 -4.92 9.17
N GLU A 159 19.35 -3.95 10.07
CA GLU A 159 18.17 -3.85 10.92
C GLU A 159 16.87 -3.68 10.12
N GLU A 160 16.86 -2.85 9.05
CA GLU A 160 15.69 -2.71 8.17
C GLU A 160 15.41 -4.03 7.42
N ALA A 161 16.46 -4.64 6.84
CA ALA A 161 16.34 -5.92 6.15
C ALA A 161 15.87 -7.05 7.09
N ASP A 162 16.31 -7.08 8.35
CA ASP A 162 15.86 -8.04 9.36
C ASP A 162 14.37 -7.87 9.70
N GLN A 163 13.85 -6.63 9.71
CA GLN A 163 12.42 -6.38 9.90
C GLN A 163 11.61 -6.91 8.71
N VAL A 164 12.11 -6.75 7.48
CA VAL A 164 11.44 -7.31 6.30
C VAL A 164 11.37 -8.83 6.37
N ARG A 165 12.46 -9.51 6.74
CA ARG A 165 12.46 -10.97 6.94
C ARG A 165 11.45 -11.45 8.00
N LYS A 166 11.30 -10.69 9.10
CA LYS A 166 10.27 -10.98 10.11
C LYS A 166 8.86 -10.79 9.54
N LEU A 167 8.68 -9.78 8.70
CA LEU A 167 7.42 -9.51 8.04
C LEU A 167 7.04 -10.65 7.08
N GLU A 168 8.01 -11.17 6.32
CA GLU A 168 7.83 -12.34 5.42
C GLU A 168 7.41 -13.62 6.16
N ALA A 169 7.82 -13.74 7.43
CA ALA A 169 7.44 -14.87 8.28
C ALA A 169 6.08 -14.70 8.98
N THR A 170 5.40 -13.57 8.78
CA THR A 170 4.10 -13.28 9.39
C THR A 170 2.99 -13.88 8.53
N GLU A 171 2.08 -14.64 9.15
CA GLU A 171 0.91 -15.21 8.48
C GLU A 171 0.05 -14.12 7.83
N ASP A 172 -0.52 -14.42 6.66
CA ASP A 172 -1.32 -13.51 5.84
C ASP A 172 -0.60 -12.20 5.39
N VAL A 173 0.71 -12.10 5.56
CA VAL A 173 1.52 -11.02 5.00
C VAL A 173 2.24 -11.49 3.74
N HIS A 174 2.13 -10.71 2.68
CA HIS A 174 2.79 -10.93 1.39
C HIS A 174 3.75 -9.77 1.11
N VAL A 175 5.04 -10.02 1.23
CA VAL A 175 6.06 -9.01 0.94
C VAL A 175 6.37 -8.98 -0.55
N LEU A 176 6.37 -7.79 -1.13
CA LEU A 176 6.60 -7.53 -2.55
C LEU A 176 7.96 -6.85 -2.70
N GLU A 177 8.86 -7.44 -3.46
CA GLU A 177 10.25 -6.95 -3.59
C GLU A 177 10.41 -5.78 -4.57
N SER A 178 9.42 -5.56 -5.44
CA SER A 178 9.48 -4.53 -6.48
C SER A 178 8.10 -4.08 -6.95
N PRO A 179 7.98 -2.89 -7.58
CA PRO A 179 6.75 -2.46 -8.23
C PRO A 179 6.28 -3.44 -9.32
N GLN A 180 7.21 -4.08 -10.04
CA GLN A 180 6.88 -5.10 -11.03
C GLN A 180 6.24 -6.33 -10.37
N LYS A 181 6.81 -6.82 -9.25
CA LYS A 181 6.24 -7.93 -8.49
C LYS A 181 4.86 -7.58 -7.93
N MET A 182 4.68 -6.34 -7.47
CA MET A 182 3.37 -5.82 -7.05
C MET A 182 2.34 -5.91 -8.18
N LYS A 183 2.72 -5.48 -9.40
CA LYS A 183 1.86 -5.57 -10.59
C LYS A 183 1.46 -7.01 -10.90
N GLU A 184 2.42 -7.92 -10.96
CA GLU A 184 2.19 -9.34 -11.24
C GLU A 184 1.23 -9.96 -10.21
N THR A 185 1.51 -9.75 -8.92
CA THR A 185 0.69 -10.28 -7.82
C THR A 185 -0.75 -9.76 -7.89
N PHE A 186 -0.94 -8.47 -8.16
CA PHE A 186 -2.27 -7.90 -8.31
C PHE A 186 -3.03 -8.48 -9.51
N LEU A 187 -2.35 -8.63 -10.67
CA LEU A 187 -2.96 -9.21 -11.86
C LEU A 187 -3.31 -10.69 -11.67
N ASP A 188 -2.50 -11.45 -10.95
CA ASP A 188 -2.79 -12.85 -10.64
C ASP A 188 -4.01 -12.94 -9.70
N TRP A 189 -4.10 -12.10 -8.68
CA TRP A 189 -5.32 -12.01 -7.88
C TRP A 189 -6.54 -11.63 -8.73
N LEU A 190 -6.40 -10.69 -9.66
CA LEU A 190 -7.51 -10.27 -10.53
C LEU A 190 -8.04 -11.42 -11.40
N LYS A 191 -7.19 -12.37 -11.81
CA LYS A 191 -7.61 -13.57 -12.53
C LYS A 191 -8.50 -14.49 -11.68
N THR A 192 -8.24 -14.57 -10.37
CA THR A 192 -9.07 -15.39 -9.46
C THR A 192 -10.50 -14.91 -9.34
N LEU A 193 -10.79 -13.64 -9.63
CA LEU A 193 -12.15 -13.11 -9.63
C LEU A 193 -12.96 -13.51 -10.88
N GLN A 194 -12.33 -14.14 -11.85
CA GLN A 194 -12.95 -14.52 -13.13
C GLN A 194 -13.21 -16.03 -13.22
N SER A 195 -12.66 -16.80 -12.28
CA SER A 195 -12.88 -18.23 -12.13
C SER A 195 -14.06 -18.51 -11.20
#